data_d1d194c788b68c8c8f0754c424be4f7f
#
_entry.id   d1d194c788b68c8c8f0754c424be4f7f
#
_cell.length_a   1.000
_cell.length_b   1.000
_cell.length_c   1.000
_cell.angle_alpha   90.00
_cell.angle_beta   90.00
_cell.angle_gamma   90.00
#
_symmetry.space_group_name_H-M   'P 1'
#
loop_
_entity.id
_entity.type
_entity.pdbx_description
1 polymer ?
#
loop_
_entity_poly.entity_id
_entity_poly.type
_entity_poly.pdbx_seq_one_letter_code
_entity_poly.pdbx_strand_id
1 'polypeptide(L)'
;MSITSVHWLSRTATTFKDSIYKDAKSSTEETAALNKQAELDWEMFLLRRSRELKRGGLLVVGTCAEFEDRNTGENRYMLQSFIGLLTEVWKEYSRTGKITKDELINTNLSFCFPNMEQVRKPFDDKTLPVSRSGLSLLSAEAVVNPDVFYNDWREKKDKEGIDDREEFARMYVSAHRNWSNSTFMNGLSDSRSLEEKEQILDGLYDDVKKRISRMDPEIFKDDLRFIYLVIRKE
;
A
#
# COMPACT_ATOMS: atom_id res chain seq x y z
N MET A 1 3.29 -12.46 -20.01
CA MET A 1 2.49 -12.40 -18.75
C MET A 1 2.60 -11.00 -18.16
N SER A 2 1.53 -10.44 -17.63
CA SER A 2 1.53 -9.15 -16.95
C SER A 2 0.90 -9.31 -15.57
N ILE A 3 1.54 -8.77 -14.53
CA ILE A 3 1.11 -8.91 -13.13
C ILE A 3 1.30 -7.57 -12.40
N THR A 4 0.33 -7.24 -11.56
CA THR A 4 0.38 -6.07 -10.66
C THR A 4 0.19 -6.52 -9.21
N SER A 5 0.28 -5.58 -8.28
CA SER A 5 -0.02 -5.79 -6.85
C SER A 5 0.90 -6.79 -6.11
N VAL A 6 2.12 -7.00 -6.59
CA VAL A 6 3.11 -7.87 -5.91
C VAL A 6 3.66 -7.28 -4.61
N HIS A 7 3.23 -6.08 -4.25
CA HIS A 7 3.57 -5.42 -2.98
C HIS A 7 2.78 -5.99 -1.78
N TRP A 8 1.71 -6.76 -1.99
CA TRP A 8 1.02 -7.47 -0.91
C TRP A 8 1.86 -8.67 -0.46
N LEU A 9 2.03 -8.78 0.87
CA LEU A 9 2.81 -9.85 1.47
C LEU A 9 1.99 -11.13 1.61
N SER A 10 2.67 -12.28 1.51
CA SER A 10 2.06 -13.61 1.65
C SER A 10 1.57 -13.89 3.07
N ARG A 11 2.08 -13.16 4.05
CA ARG A 11 1.67 -13.22 5.46
C ARG A 11 1.96 -11.89 6.17
N THR A 12 1.31 -11.68 7.30
CA THR A 12 1.65 -10.59 8.21
C THR A 12 3.05 -10.82 8.76
N ALA A 13 3.98 -9.91 8.49
CA ALA A 13 5.39 -10.02 8.86
C ALA A 13 5.65 -9.55 10.30
N THR A 14 4.87 -8.56 10.74
CA THR A 14 4.96 -7.95 12.07
C THR A 14 3.62 -7.30 12.42
N THR A 15 3.41 -7.02 13.69
CA THR A 15 2.30 -6.19 14.17
C THR A 15 2.86 -4.88 14.67
N PHE A 16 2.33 -3.77 14.19
CA PHE A 16 2.71 -2.44 14.66
C PHE A 16 1.93 -2.10 15.93
N LYS A 17 2.63 -1.67 16.98
CA LYS A 17 2.00 -1.45 18.30
C LYS A 17 1.03 -0.27 18.31
N ASP A 18 1.32 0.76 17.56
CA ASP A 18 0.62 2.04 17.58
C ASP A 18 0.14 2.52 16.21
N SER A 19 0.18 1.66 15.20
CA SER A 19 -0.22 1.98 13.83
C SER A 19 -0.75 0.76 13.11
N ILE A 20 -1.53 0.96 12.06
CA ILE A 20 -1.99 -0.12 11.16
C ILE A 20 -0.96 -0.44 10.06
N TYR A 21 0.09 0.37 9.95
CA TYR A 21 1.18 0.21 9.00
C TYR A 21 2.44 0.93 9.50
N LYS A 22 3.57 0.65 8.87
CA LYS A 22 4.85 1.31 9.11
C LYS A 22 4.69 2.86 9.09
N ASP A 23 5.17 3.52 10.14
CA ASP A 23 5.23 4.99 10.26
C ASP A 23 6.58 5.45 10.83
N ALA A 24 6.71 6.74 11.08
CA ALA A 24 7.94 7.33 11.64
C ALA A 24 8.28 6.85 13.07
N LYS A 25 7.33 6.18 13.77
CA LYS A 25 7.51 5.65 15.13
C LYS A 25 7.77 4.15 15.14
N SER A 26 7.67 3.49 13.99
CA SER A 26 7.94 2.06 13.86
C SER A 26 9.38 1.74 14.24
N SER A 27 9.58 0.68 15.01
CA SER A 27 10.91 0.27 15.42
C SER A 27 11.75 -0.25 14.24
N THR A 28 13.05 -0.28 14.44
CA THR A 28 13.96 -0.89 13.45
C THR A 28 13.64 -2.35 13.21
N GLU A 29 13.26 -3.08 14.26
CA GLU A 29 12.90 -4.50 14.19
C GLU A 29 11.60 -4.72 13.40
N GLU A 30 10.56 -3.88 13.63
CA GLU A 30 9.30 -3.94 12.86
C GLU A 30 9.55 -3.68 11.38
N THR A 31 10.33 -2.65 11.07
CA THR A 31 10.68 -2.31 9.68
C THR A 31 11.52 -3.40 9.02
N ALA A 32 12.51 -3.96 9.74
CA ALA A 32 13.34 -5.04 9.23
C ALA A 32 12.55 -6.33 8.98
N ALA A 33 11.61 -6.68 9.85
CA ALA A 33 10.74 -7.84 9.65
C ALA A 33 9.85 -7.68 8.41
N LEU A 34 9.27 -6.50 8.18
CA LEU A 34 8.47 -6.18 7.00
C LEU A 34 9.30 -6.33 5.72
N ASN A 35 10.49 -5.70 5.67
CA ASN A 35 11.36 -5.72 4.50
C ASN A 35 11.86 -7.15 4.20
N LYS A 36 12.22 -7.91 5.24
CA LYS A 36 12.65 -9.31 5.07
C LYS A 36 11.57 -10.18 4.46
N GLN A 37 10.30 -10.01 4.90
CA GLN A 37 9.21 -10.77 4.30
C GLN A 37 8.98 -10.36 2.84
N ALA A 38 9.06 -9.07 2.53
CA ALA A 38 8.92 -8.57 1.17
C ALA A 38 10.01 -9.12 0.23
N GLU A 39 11.27 -9.18 0.69
CA GLU A 39 12.38 -9.78 -0.07
C GLU A 39 12.14 -11.27 -0.36
N LEU A 40 11.67 -12.03 0.64
CA LEU A 40 11.36 -13.45 0.47
C LEU A 40 10.21 -13.67 -0.51
N ASP A 41 9.15 -12.88 -0.41
CA ASP A 41 8.00 -12.99 -1.29
C ASP A 41 8.35 -12.61 -2.73
N TRP A 42 9.16 -11.57 -2.92
CA TRP A 42 9.64 -11.16 -4.23
C TRP A 42 10.53 -12.22 -4.89
N GLU A 43 11.48 -12.76 -4.13
CA GLU A 43 12.33 -13.86 -4.63
C GLU A 43 11.48 -15.07 -5.00
N MET A 44 10.56 -15.51 -4.13
CA MET A 44 9.70 -16.65 -4.37
C MET A 44 8.79 -16.44 -5.58
N PHE A 45 8.22 -15.24 -5.72
CA PHE A 45 7.43 -14.86 -6.89
C PHE A 45 8.23 -15.05 -8.18
N LEU A 46 9.44 -14.48 -8.25
CA LEU A 46 10.31 -14.59 -9.42
C LEU A 46 10.69 -16.04 -9.74
N LEU A 47 11.05 -16.84 -8.75
CA LEU A 47 11.39 -18.23 -8.92
C LEU A 47 10.21 -19.07 -9.44
N ARG A 48 8.99 -18.80 -8.99
CA ARG A 48 7.79 -19.45 -9.52
C ARG A 48 7.53 -19.04 -10.97
N ARG A 49 7.60 -17.75 -11.27
CA ARG A 49 7.45 -17.25 -12.66
C ARG A 49 8.53 -17.80 -13.60
N SER A 50 9.75 -18.01 -13.11
CA SER A 50 10.81 -18.61 -13.95
C SER A 50 10.49 -20.02 -14.43
N ARG A 51 9.69 -20.78 -13.67
CA ARG A 51 9.26 -22.15 -14.03
C ARG A 51 8.07 -22.17 -14.98
N GLU A 52 7.25 -21.12 -14.95
CA GLU A 52 6.03 -21.01 -15.76
C GLU A 52 6.29 -20.39 -17.14
N LEU A 53 7.30 -19.54 -17.22
CA LEU A 53 7.66 -18.87 -18.47
C LEU A 53 8.40 -19.83 -19.40
N LYS A 54 7.97 -19.84 -20.66
CA LYS A 54 8.73 -20.48 -21.73
C LYS A 54 9.98 -19.67 -22.06
N ARG A 55 11.00 -20.32 -22.62
CA ARG A 55 12.19 -19.66 -23.13
C ARG A 55 11.83 -18.55 -24.12
N GLY A 56 12.42 -17.39 -23.98
CA GLY A 56 12.08 -16.16 -24.72
C GLY A 56 10.82 -15.45 -24.23
N GLY A 57 10.06 -16.02 -23.28
CA GLY A 57 8.85 -15.43 -22.72
C GLY A 57 9.15 -14.20 -21.89
N LEU A 58 8.22 -13.22 -21.92
CA LEU A 58 8.31 -11.97 -21.17
C LEU A 58 7.36 -11.97 -19.97
N LEU A 59 7.84 -11.41 -18.86
CA LEU A 59 7.06 -11.06 -17.68
C LEU A 59 7.13 -9.54 -17.48
N VAL A 60 5.98 -8.90 -17.46
CA VAL A 60 5.87 -7.48 -17.11
C VAL A 60 5.26 -7.38 -15.72
N VAL A 61 5.94 -6.68 -14.82
CA VAL A 61 5.50 -6.47 -13.44
C VAL A 61 5.36 -4.99 -13.19
N GLY A 62 4.21 -4.57 -12.64
CA GLY A 62 4.01 -3.24 -12.07
C GLY A 62 3.84 -3.36 -10.55
N THR A 63 4.62 -2.65 -9.77
CA THR A 63 4.48 -2.62 -8.31
C THR A 63 4.46 -1.19 -7.80
N CYS A 64 3.61 -0.94 -6.81
CA CYS A 64 3.67 0.31 -6.07
C CYS A 64 5.03 0.42 -5.37
N ALA A 65 5.59 1.63 -5.31
CA ALA A 65 6.95 1.85 -4.85
C ALA A 65 7.05 2.90 -3.75
N GLU A 66 8.01 2.72 -2.87
CA GLU A 66 8.54 3.75 -1.98
C GLU A 66 9.49 4.65 -2.78
N PHE A 67 9.52 5.93 -2.44
CA PHE A 67 10.37 6.92 -3.09
C PHE A 67 10.90 7.94 -2.09
N GLU A 68 12.03 8.50 -2.40
CA GLU A 68 12.58 9.63 -1.66
C GLU A 68 11.91 10.93 -2.15
N ASP A 69 11.33 11.70 -1.24
CA ASP A 69 10.82 13.03 -1.52
C ASP A 69 12.01 13.98 -1.71
N ARG A 70 12.14 14.55 -2.90
CA ARG A 70 13.27 15.40 -3.27
C ARG A 70 13.40 16.69 -2.45
N ASN A 71 12.30 17.12 -1.82
CA ASN A 71 12.28 18.35 -1.04
C ASN A 71 12.71 18.11 0.41
N THR A 72 12.35 16.95 0.96
CA THR A 72 12.59 16.62 2.38
C THR A 72 13.71 15.58 2.58
N GLY A 73 14.06 14.81 1.54
CA GLY A 73 14.95 13.66 1.65
C GLY A 73 14.36 12.48 2.40
N GLU A 74 13.07 12.54 2.73
CA GLU A 74 12.38 11.46 3.45
C GLU A 74 11.80 10.44 2.49
N ASN A 75 11.86 9.17 2.88
CA ASN A 75 11.16 8.11 2.16
C ASN A 75 9.66 8.23 2.37
N ARG A 76 8.93 8.29 1.28
CA ARG A 76 7.48 8.33 1.24
C ARG A 76 6.93 7.16 0.43
N TYR A 77 5.73 6.75 0.79
CA TYR A 77 4.95 5.77 0.04
C TYR A 77 3.57 6.34 -0.28
N MET A 78 2.93 5.78 -1.29
CA MET A 78 1.58 6.21 -1.68
C MET A 78 0.58 5.99 -0.54
N LEU A 79 -0.42 6.86 -0.45
CA LEU A 79 -1.50 6.81 0.55
C LEU A 79 -1.04 7.04 2.00
N GLN A 80 0.16 7.57 2.22
CA GLN A 80 0.70 7.80 3.56
C GLN A 80 -0.23 8.67 4.42
N SER A 81 -0.77 9.76 3.86
CA SER A 81 -1.71 10.65 4.55
C SER A 81 -3.03 9.92 4.88
N PHE A 82 -3.53 9.12 3.93
CA PHE A 82 -4.76 8.36 4.14
C PHE A 82 -4.59 7.25 5.19
N ILE A 83 -3.50 6.48 5.11
CA ILE A 83 -3.18 5.42 6.09
C ILE A 83 -2.95 6.03 7.48
N GLY A 84 -2.30 7.20 7.55
CA GLY A 84 -2.16 7.96 8.80
C GLY A 84 -3.51 8.32 9.40
N LEU A 85 -4.43 8.86 8.60
CA LEU A 85 -5.77 9.22 9.06
C LEU A 85 -6.60 8.00 9.49
N LEU A 86 -6.55 6.90 8.73
CA LEU A 86 -7.15 5.63 9.14
C LEU A 86 -6.60 5.15 10.50
N THR A 87 -5.29 5.23 10.69
CA THR A 87 -4.63 4.87 11.96
C THR A 87 -5.16 5.74 13.10
N GLU A 88 -5.26 7.05 12.91
CA GLU A 88 -5.75 7.97 13.95
C GLU A 88 -7.18 7.65 14.36
N VAL A 89 -8.09 7.47 13.40
CA VAL A 89 -9.49 7.14 13.68
C VAL A 89 -9.61 5.77 14.34
N TRP A 90 -8.83 4.78 13.89
CA TRP A 90 -8.84 3.43 14.47
C TRP A 90 -8.33 3.41 15.92
N LYS A 91 -7.27 4.19 16.23
CA LYS A 91 -6.79 4.41 17.59
C LYS A 91 -7.84 5.12 18.47
N GLU A 92 -8.57 6.06 17.92
CA GLU A 92 -9.67 6.72 18.63
C GLU A 92 -10.79 5.74 18.94
N TYR A 93 -11.11 4.84 18.02
CA TYR A 93 -12.09 3.76 18.26
C TYR A 93 -11.67 2.84 19.40
N SER A 94 -10.39 2.49 19.47
CA SER A 94 -9.84 1.72 20.60
C SER A 94 -9.92 2.50 21.92
N ARG A 95 -9.56 3.80 21.91
CA ARG A 95 -9.60 4.64 23.09
C ARG A 95 -11.01 4.87 23.61
N THR A 96 -12.01 4.95 22.73
CA THR A 96 -13.43 5.16 23.09
C THR A 96 -14.18 3.85 23.35
N GLY A 97 -13.52 2.70 23.25
CA GLY A 97 -14.12 1.38 23.52
C GLY A 97 -15.00 0.83 22.40
N LYS A 98 -15.00 1.44 21.20
CA LYS A 98 -15.70 0.90 20.03
C LYS A 98 -15.02 -0.40 19.56
N ILE A 99 -13.70 -0.47 19.68
CA ILE A 99 -12.90 -1.67 19.47
C ILE A 99 -11.97 -1.91 20.65
N THR A 100 -11.48 -3.13 20.81
CA THR A 100 -10.52 -3.49 21.84
C THR A 100 -9.08 -3.10 21.42
N LYS A 101 -8.14 -3.14 22.39
CA LYS A 101 -6.71 -2.97 22.07
C LYS A 101 -6.17 -4.11 21.21
N ASP A 102 -6.65 -5.32 21.43
CA ASP A 102 -6.24 -6.48 20.62
C ASP A 102 -6.72 -6.34 19.18
N GLU A 103 -7.92 -5.84 18.96
CA GLU A 103 -8.44 -5.55 17.61
C GLU A 103 -7.63 -4.45 16.91
N LEU A 104 -7.19 -3.42 17.62
CA LEU A 104 -6.26 -2.42 17.08
C LEU A 104 -4.93 -3.08 16.66
N ILE A 105 -4.31 -3.86 17.53
CA ILE A 105 -3.03 -4.53 17.28
C ILE A 105 -3.14 -5.57 16.15
N ASN A 106 -4.26 -6.25 16.05
CA ASN A 106 -4.50 -7.26 15.01
C ASN A 106 -4.79 -6.65 13.63
N THR A 107 -5.08 -5.35 13.55
CA THR A 107 -5.33 -4.65 12.28
C THR A 107 -4.01 -4.16 11.69
N ASN A 108 -3.45 -4.90 10.73
CA ASN A 108 -2.20 -4.54 10.08
C ASN A 108 -2.32 -4.65 8.57
N LEU A 109 -1.91 -3.60 7.86
CA LEU A 109 -1.81 -3.60 6.41
C LEU A 109 -0.57 -4.41 6.00
N SER A 110 -0.78 -5.59 5.43
CA SER A 110 0.28 -6.55 5.07
C SER A 110 0.77 -6.31 3.65
N PHE A 111 1.39 -5.16 3.41
CA PHE A 111 2.08 -4.85 2.16
C PHE A 111 3.42 -4.16 2.43
N CYS A 112 4.27 -4.14 1.41
CA CYS A 112 5.53 -3.41 1.44
C CYS A 112 5.75 -2.76 0.07
N PHE A 113 6.05 -1.47 0.08
CA PHE A 113 6.39 -0.73 -1.13
C PHE A 113 7.91 -0.79 -1.32
N PRO A 114 8.41 -1.55 -2.31
CA PRO A 114 9.85 -1.65 -2.55
C PRO A 114 10.38 -0.38 -3.22
N ASN A 115 11.66 -0.11 -3.01
CA ASN A 115 12.41 0.85 -3.83
C ASN A 115 13.07 0.15 -5.02
N MET A 116 13.72 0.94 -5.89
CA MET A 116 14.39 0.43 -7.10
C MET A 116 15.51 -0.57 -6.80
N GLU A 117 16.29 -0.35 -5.74
CA GLU A 117 17.37 -1.25 -5.33
C GLU A 117 16.81 -2.63 -4.92
N GLN A 118 15.76 -2.64 -4.11
CA GLN A 118 15.13 -3.88 -3.62
C GLN A 118 14.56 -4.73 -4.76
N VAL A 119 13.91 -4.11 -5.77
CA VAL A 119 13.34 -4.87 -6.90
C VAL A 119 14.41 -5.42 -7.82
N ARG A 120 15.56 -4.75 -7.96
CA ARG A 120 16.69 -5.17 -8.81
C ARG A 120 17.58 -6.19 -8.14
N LYS A 121 17.72 -6.15 -6.83
CA LYS A 121 18.65 -6.98 -6.02
C LYS A 121 18.67 -8.47 -6.45
N PRO A 122 17.51 -9.16 -6.68
CA PRO A 122 17.55 -10.57 -7.07
C PRO A 122 18.22 -10.85 -8.43
N PHE A 123 18.32 -9.86 -9.32
CA PHE A 123 18.96 -9.98 -10.63
C PHE A 123 20.43 -9.57 -10.59
N ASP A 124 20.75 -8.57 -9.79
CA ASP A 124 22.08 -7.98 -9.69
C ASP A 124 23.02 -8.80 -8.77
N ASP A 125 22.49 -9.36 -7.68
CA ASP A 125 23.23 -10.22 -6.75
C ASP A 125 23.35 -11.66 -7.27
N LYS A 126 24.57 -12.02 -7.72
CA LYS A 126 24.85 -13.36 -8.29
C LYS A 126 24.83 -14.50 -7.28
N THR A 127 24.75 -14.20 -5.98
CA THR A 127 24.61 -15.21 -4.92
C THR A 127 23.17 -15.68 -4.77
N LEU A 128 22.19 -14.87 -5.15
CA LEU A 128 20.77 -15.18 -5.01
C LEU A 128 20.27 -16.16 -6.08
N PRO A 129 19.29 -17.02 -5.74
CA PRO A 129 18.78 -18.07 -6.63
C PRO A 129 18.19 -17.52 -7.94
N VAL A 130 17.58 -16.34 -7.92
CA VAL A 130 16.95 -15.73 -9.11
C VAL A 130 17.96 -15.48 -10.22
N SER A 131 19.20 -15.04 -9.89
CA SER A 131 20.25 -14.80 -10.87
C SER A 131 20.64 -16.06 -11.66
N ARG A 132 20.34 -17.25 -11.12
CA ARG A 132 20.59 -18.58 -11.73
C ARG A 132 19.34 -19.25 -12.28
N SER A 133 18.18 -18.58 -12.17
CA SER A 133 16.88 -19.12 -12.61
C SER A 133 16.64 -19.00 -14.13
N GLY A 134 17.54 -18.34 -14.84
CA GLY A 134 17.37 -18.00 -16.26
C GLY A 134 16.42 -16.83 -16.50
N LEU A 135 16.20 -15.99 -15.50
CA LEU A 135 15.52 -14.70 -15.67
C LEU A 135 16.53 -13.58 -15.85
N SER A 136 16.30 -12.75 -16.87
CA SER A 136 17.07 -11.53 -17.16
C SER A 136 16.18 -10.30 -17.00
N LEU A 137 16.60 -9.32 -16.20
CA LEU A 137 15.94 -8.03 -16.14
C LEU A 137 16.32 -7.19 -17.37
N LEU A 138 15.35 -6.89 -18.22
CA LEU A 138 15.56 -6.07 -19.43
C LEU A 138 15.45 -4.57 -19.13
N SER A 139 14.42 -4.18 -18.35
CA SER A 139 14.27 -2.81 -17.87
C SER A 139 13.61 -2.77 -16.51
N ALA A 140 13.90 -1.71 -15.75
CA ALA A 140 13.21 -1.34 -14.51
C ALA A 140 13.10 0.19 -14.50
N GLU A 141 11.87 0.69 -14.50
CA GLU A 141 11.58 2.12 -14.65
C GLU A 141 10.61 2.58 -13.57
N ALA A 142 10.94 3.70 -12.91
CA ALA A 142 10.03 4.36 -11.99
C ALA A 142 9.12 5.32 -12.77
N VAL A 143 7.82 5.16 -12.62
CA VAL A 143 6.80 5.95 -13.30
C VAL A 143 5.87 6.59 -12.28
N VAL A 144 5.54 7.85 -12.50
CA VAL A 144 4.58 8.59 -11.70
C VAL A 144 3.27 8.67 -12.49
N ASN A 145 2.20 8.11 -11.93
CA ASN A 145 0.87 8.24 -12.47
C ASN A 145 0.12 9.29 -11.64
N PRO A 146 -0.43 10.34 -12.27
CA PRO A 146 -1.13 11.40 -11.55
C PRO A 146 -2.32 10.87 -10.75
N ASP A 147 -2.55 11.45 -9.56
CA ASP A 147 -3.71 11.16 -8.75
C ASP A 147 -5.00 11.61 -9.46
N VAL A 148 -5.82 10.64 -9.82
CA VAL A 148 -7.05 10.89 -10.57
C VAL A 148 -8.11 11.63 -9.75
N PHE A 149 -8.20 11.37 -8.44
CA PHE A 149 -9.20 12.01 -7.56
C PHE A 149 -8.85 13.48 -7.31
N TYR A 150 -7.57 13.73 -7.01
CA TYR A 150 -7.09 15.09 -6.82
C TYR A 150 -7.21 15.91 -8.11
N ASN A 151 -6.81 15.35 -9.25
CA ASN A 151 -6.85 16.06 -10.52
C ASN A 151 -8.28 16.37 -10.96
N ASP A 152 -9.25 15.45 -10.79
CA ASP A 152 -10.65 15.69 -11.08
C ASP A 152 -11.22 16.84 -10.23
N TRP A 153 -10.96 16.81 -8.91
CA TRP A 153 -11.35 17.91 -8.02
C TRP A 153 -10.70 19.24 -8.43
N ARG A 154 -9.39 19.21 -8.71
CA ARG A 154 -8.63 20.40 -9.08
C ARG A 154 -9.11 21.01 -10.39
N GLU A 155 -9.40 20.18 -11.38
CA GLU A 155 -9.92 20.61 -12.68
C GLU A 155 -11.28 21.31 -12.54
N LYS A 156 -12.20 20.76 -11.77
CA LYS A 156 -13.51 21.38 -11.47
C LYS A 156 -13.36 22.70 -10.74
N LYS A 157 -12.48 22.76 -9.75
CA LYS A 157 -12.19 23.97 -9.01
C LYS A 157 -11.63 25.09 -9.90
N ASP A 158 -10.64 24.76 -10.74
CA ASP A 158 -9.94 25.77 -11.55
C ASP A 158 -10.77 26.21 -12.77
N LYS A 159 -11.53 25.30 -13.40
CA LYS A 159 -12.31 25.61 -14.62
C LYS A 159 -13.74 26.06 -14.35
N GLU A 160 -14.37 25.50 -13.32
CA GLU A 160 -15.80 25.70 -13.05
C GLU A 160 -16.04 26.52 -11.77
N GLY A 161 -15.00 26.79 -10.96
CA GLY A 161 -15.11 27.45 -9.66
C GLY A 161 -15.75 26.59 -8.57
N ILE A 162 -15.83 25.26 -8.77
CA ILE A 162 -16.51 24.31 -7.87
C ILE A 162 -15.49 23.67 -6.93
N ASP A 163 -15.46 24.08 -5.66
CA ASP A 163 -14.64 23.44 -4.59
C ASP A 163 -15.46 22.38 -3.83
N ASP A 164 -15.83 21.29 -4.52
CA ASP A 164 -16.62 20.21 -3.94
C ASP A 164 -15.73 19.20 -3.20
N ARG A 165 -15.39 19.51 -1.95
CA ARG A 165 -14.58 18.63 -1.08
C ARG A 165 -15.36 17.44 -0.55
N GLU A 166 -16.67 17.51 -0.49
CA GLU A 166 -17.51 16.40 -0.06
C GLU A 166 -17.50 15.30 -1.13
N GLU A 167 -17.64 15.68 -2.40
CA GLU A 167 -17.55 14.73 -3.51
C GLU A 167 -16.15 14.14 -3.64
N PHE A 168 -15.09 14.96 -3.50
CA PHE A 168 -13.72 14.47 -3.44
C PHE A 168 -13.57 13.39 -2.35
N ALA A 169 -13.97 13.70 -1.10
CA ALA A 169 -13.87 12.78 0.02
C ALA A 169 -14.66 11.50 -0.21
N ARG A 170 -15.87 11.61 -0.78
CA ARG A 170 -16.73 10.46 -1.10
C ARG A 170 -16.06 9.50 -2.09
N MET A 171 -15.56 10.04 -3.20
CA MET A 171 -14.90 9.25 -4.25
C MET A 171 -13.61 8.61 -3.73
N TYR A 172 -12.77 9.43 -3.08
CA TYR A 172 -11.48 9.01 -2.55
C TYR A 172 -11.62 7.89 -1.51
N VAL A 173 -12.48 8.07 -0.49
CA VAL A 173 -12.68 7.06 0.56
C VAL A 173 -13.33 5.80 0.02
N SER A 174 -14.30 5.92 -0.89
CA SER A 174 -14.95 4.76 -1.50
C SER A 174 -13.94 3.88 -2.25
N ALA A 175 -13.06 4.48 -3.04
CA ALA A 175 -12.02 3.74 -3.77
C ALA A 175 -11.05 3.02 -2.83
N HIS A 176 -10.64 3.69 -1.75
CA HIS A 176 -9.66 3.13 -0.82
C HIS A 176 -10.26 2.12 0.17
N ARG A 177 -11.56 2.22 0.46
CA ARG A 177 -12.28 1.19 1.21
C ARG A 177 -12.20 -0.18 0.52
N ASN A 178 -12.27 -0.23 -0.81
CA ASN A 178 -12.31 -1.49 -1.56
C ASN A 178 -11.12 -2.42 -1.27
N TRP A 179 -9.93 -1.88 -1.07
CA TRP A 179 -8.74 -2.70 -0.79
C TRP A 179 -8.41 -2.80 0.70
N SER A 180 -8.82 -1.84 1.52
CA SER A 180 -8.48 -1.80 2.96
C SER A 180 -9.50 -2.51 3.85
N ASN A 181 -10.77 -2.58 3.43
CA ASN A 181 -11.89 -3.09 4.24
C ASN A 181 -11.62 -4.49 4.83
N SER A 182 -11.05 -5.40 4.03
CA SER A 182 -10.76 -6.77 4.49
C SER A 182 -9.75 -6.82 5.62
N THR A 183 -8.76 -5.92 5.64
CA THR A 183 -7.78 -5.84 6.72
C THR A 183 -8.44 -5.48 8.04
N PHE A 184 -9.30 -4.48 8.03
CA PHE A 184 -10.04 -4.07 9.23
C PHE A 184 -11.05 -5.13 9.68
N MET A 185 -11.77 -5.74 8.72
CA MET A 185 -12.70 -6.84 9.00
C MET A 185 -12.00 -8.00 9.71
N ASN A 186 -10.82 -8.38 9.22
CA ASN A 186 -10.03 -9.48 9.79
C ASN A 186 -9.35 -9.13 11.13
N GLY A 187 -9.11 -7.84 11.39
CA GLY A 187 -8.57 -7.36 12.67
C GLY A 187 -9.58 -7.40 13.81
N LEU A 188 -10.87 -7.36 13.49
CA LEU A 188 -11.95 -7.45 14.49
C LEU A 188 -12.14 -8.88 15.01
N SER A 189 -12.46 -9.00 16.30
CA SER A 189 -12.63 -10.28 16.99
C SER A 189 -13.69 -11.17 16.32
N ASP A 190 -13.42 -12.47 16.27
CA ASP A 190 -14.39 -13.48 15.79
C ASP A 190 -15.60 -13.65 16.71
N SER A 191 -15.55 -13.10 17.92
CA SER A 191 -16.70 -13.05 18.82
C SER A 191 -17.76 -12.03 18.42
N ARG A 192 -17.42 -11.09 17.52
CA ARG A 192 -18.38 -10.14 16.96
C ARG A 192 -19.17 -10.77 15.82
N SER A 193 -20.45 -10.44 15.73
CA SER A 193 -21.24 -10.79 14.56
C SER A 193 -20.76 -10.05 13.30
N LEU A 194 -21.09 -10.58 12.14
CA LEU A 194 -20.76 -9.92 10.86
C LEU A 194 -21.38 -8.51 10.80
N GLU A 195 -22.61 -8.37 11.26
CA GLU A 195 -23.33 -7.09 11.28
C GLU A 195 -22.64 -6.06 12.18
N GLU A 196 -22.17 -6.46 13.37
CA GLU A 196 -21.39 -5.57 14.25
C GLU A 196 -20.08 -5.13 13.61
N LYS A 197 -19.37 -6.04 12.93
CA LYS A 197 -18.15 -5.70 12.20
C LYS A 197 -18.42 -4.71 11.09
N GLU A 198 -19.47 -4.93 10.28
CA GLU A 198 -19.88 -4.03 9.20
C GLU A 198 -20.25 -2.64 9.73
N GLN A 199 -21.02 -2.55 10.81
CA GLN A 199 -21.39 -1.28 11.45
C GLN A 199 -20.16 -0.49 11.94
N ILE A 200 -19.18 -1.18 12.54
CA ILE A 200 -17.92 -0.55 12.97
C ILE A 200 -17.18 0.02 11.76
N LEU A 201 -17.09 -0.74 10.67
CA LEU A 201 -16.36 -0.29 9.47
C LEU A 201 -17.10 0.80 8.70
N ASP A 202 -18.43 0.74 8.60
CA ASP A 202 -19.21 1.83 8.03
C ASP A 202 -18.99 3.12 8.80
N GLY A 203 -19.00 3.05 10.13
CA GLY A 203 -18.67 4.19 10.98
C GLY A 203 -17.24 4.70 10.76
N LEU A 204 -16.25 3.80 10.64
CA LEU A 204 -14.85 4.16 10.38
C LEU A 204 -14.71 4.99 9.09
N TYR A 205 -15.22 4.45 7.98
CA TYR A 205 -15.09 5.12 6.68
C TYR A 205 -15.93 6.39 6.59
N ASP A 206 -17.07 6.45 7.27
CA ASP A 206 -17.86 7.69 7.39
C ASP A 206 -17.14 8.77 8.19
N ASP A 207 -16.48 8.42 9.30
CA ASP A 207 -15.71 9.37 10.10
C ASP A 207 -14.46 9.86 9.34
N VAL A 208 -13.78 8.97 8.61
CA VAL A 208 -12.66 9.33 7.72
C VAL A 208 -13.13 10.26 6.61
N LYS A 209 -14.24 9.96 5.94
CA LYS A 209 -14.83 10.80 4.89
C LYS A 209 -15.15 12.20 5.40
N LYS A 210 -15.81 12.31 6.57
CA LYS A 210 -16.13 13.60 7.20
C LYS A 210 -14.88 14.42 7.55
N ARG A 211 -13.77 13.75 7.94
CA ARG A 211 -12.51 14.46 8.20
C ARG A 211 -11.88 14.96 6.91
N ILE A 212 -11.81 14.12 5.88
CA ILE A 212 -11.24 14.49 4.58
C ILE A 212 -12.01 15.65 3.95
N SER A 213 -13.36 15.67 4.00
CA SER A 213 -14.16 16.75 3.41
C SER A 213 -13.93 18.13 4.06
N ARG A 214 -13.36 18.16 5.28
CA ARG A 214 -13.01 19.39 6.00
C ARG A 214 -11.55 19.83 5.83
N MET A 215 -10.74 18.97 5.22
CA MET A 215 -9.31 19.22 5.00
C MET A 215 -9.08 19.74 3.58
N ASP A 216 -7.87 20.25 3.32
CA ASP A 216 -7.48 20.62 1.97
C ASP A 216 -7.15 19.33 1.20
N PRO A 217 -7.76 19.08 0.03
CA PRO A 217 -7.43 17.92 -0.81
C PRO A 217 -5.95 17.79 -1.21
N GLU A 218 -5.18 18.90 -1.19
CA GLU A 218 -3.73 18.87 -1.40
C GLU A 218 -3.00 17.92 -0.42
N ILE A 219 -3.52 17.74 0.80
CA ILE A 219 -2.94 16.85 1.82
C ILE A 219 -3.02 15.37 1.38
N PHE A 220 -4.03 15.06 0.56
CA PHE A 220 -4.30 13.71 0.07
C PHE A 220 -3.89 13.52 -1.39
N LYS A 221 -3.24 14.52 -1.99
CA LYS A 221 -2.65 14.37 -3.31
C LYS A 221 -1.58 13.30 -3.27
N ASP A 222 -1.83 12.22 -3.97
CA ASP A 222 -1.01 11.03 -3.88
C ASP A 222 -0.76 10.44 -5.28
N ASP A 223 0.14 11.10 -6.01
CA ASP A 223 0.58 10.58 -7.31
C ASP A 223 1.09 9.14 -7.13
N LEU A 224 0.48 8.22 -7.86
CA LEU A 224 0.78 6.80 -7.77
C LEU A 224 2.17 6.53 -8.35
N ARG A 225 3.10 6.12 -7.52
CA ARG A 225 4.45 5.77 -7.94
C ARG A 225 4.56 4.27 -8.12
N PHE A 226 4.93 3.88 -9.33
CA PHE A 226 5.14 2.49 -9.71
C PHE A 226 6.56 2.26 -10.18
N ILE A 227 7.04 1.04 -9.95
CA ILE A 227 8.18 0.51 -10.68
C ILE A 227 7.62 -0.52 -11.66
N TYR A 228 7.91 -0.32 -12.95
CA TYR A 228 7.62 -1.29 -14.00
C TYR A 228 8.89 -2.04 -14.36
N LEU A 229 8.79 -3.36 -14.38
CA LEU A 229 9.88 -4.24 -14.76
C LEU A 229 9.49 -5.06 -15.98
N VAL A 230 10.43 -5.19 -16.90
CA VAL A 230 10.34 -6.14 -18.01
C VAL A 230 11.42 -7.20 -17.81
N ILE A 231 11.00 -8.44 -17.68
CA ILE A 231 11.85 -9.57 -17.36
C ILE A 231 11.69 -10.61 -18.47
N ARG A 232 12.81 -11.18 -18.96
CA ARG A 232 12.81 -12.22 -19.98
C ARG A 232 13.28 -13.53 -19.40
N LYS A 233 12.70 -14.63 -19.86
CA LYS A 233 13.19 -15.98 -19.66
C LYS A 233 14.20 -16.33 -20.76
N GLU A 234 15.44 -16.61 -20.38
CA GLU A 234 16.51 -17.03 -21.30
C GLU A 234 16.35 -18.48 -21.77
#